data_6a234a8339beffe73d25803915f19e54
#
_entry.id   6a234a8339beffe73d25803915f19e54
#
_cell.length_a   1.000
_cell.length_b   1.000
_cell.length_c   1.000
_cell.angle_alpha   90.00
_cell.angle_beta   90.00
_cell.angle_gamma   90.00
#
_symmetry.space_group_name_H-M   'P 1'
#
loop_
_entity.id
_entity.type
_entity.pdbx_description
1 polymer ?
#
loop_
_entity_poly.entity_id
_entity_poly.type
_entity_poly.pdbx_seq_one_letter_code
_entity_poly.pdbx_strand_id
1 'polypeptide(L)'
;NTPVQDPSSLLAQGFDGIIVATGESNFINLGINGEEFDLAYPDYLRHHQKYAINGNVAIVGGGSVAADCAVTAKQNGAENVEMFVRRRISDMRVTNADREELLTHNIDITTMTRVTEITRQDDGLLTIHTVKTRFKNGRLEDIPGTLIPRPDFALIVKALGSTVTPKTDSENIVYAGDCKNGGSTIVEALASGLDAAKLLAAHLTA
;
A
#
# COMPACT_ATOMS: atom_id res chain seq x y z
N ASN A 1 -0.07 26.16 1.96
CA ASN A 1 0.82 25.17 1.34
C ASN A 1 2.28 25.55 1.63
N THR A 2 2.75 25.20 2.82
CA THR A 2 4.14 25.43 3.24
C THR A 2 4.76 24.08 3.58
N PRO A 3 5.69 23.56 2.77
CA PRO A 3 6.37 22.31 3.08
C PRO A 3 7.27 22.50 4.30
N VAL A 4 7.20 21.57 5.25
CA VAL A 4 8.04 21.54 6.46
C VAL A 4 8.84 20.23 6.40
N GLN A 5 10.16 20.35 6.26
CA GLN A 5 11.06 19.19 6.23
C GLN A 5 11.43 18.71 7.64
N ASP A 6 11.69 19.68 8.53
CA ASP A 6 12.00 19.43 9.93
C ASP A 6 10.98 20.15 10.83
N PRO A 7 10.14 19.40 11.58
CA PRO A 7 9.17 20.00 12.49
C PRO A 7 9.80 20.94 13.53
N SER A 8 11.03 20.68 13.97
CA SER A 8 11.70 21.53 14.97
C SER A 8 11.93 22.97 14.49
N SER A 9 12.00 23.16 13.16
CA SER A 9 12.14 24.50 12.57
C SER A 9 10.95 25.42 12.86
N LEU A 10 9.78 24.85 13.18
CA LEU A 10 8.59 25.62 13.54
C LEU A 10 8.69 26.19 14.96
N LEU A 11 9.35 25.51 15.89
CA LEU A 11 9.61 26.03 17.24
C LEU A 11 10.45 27.32 17.16
N ALA A 12 11.44 27.35 16.26
CA ALA A 12 12.24 28.56 16.01
C ALA A 12 11.42 29.71 15.40
N GLN A 13 10.24 29.44 14.85
CA GLN A 13 9.32 30.45 14.31
C GLN A 13 8.29 30.94 15.33
N GLY A 14 8.37 30.50 16.59
CA GLY A 14 7.55 30.97 17.69
C GLY A 14 6.31 30.12 17.98
N PHE A 15 6.25 28.88 17.49
CA PHE A 15 5.25 27.91 17.93
C PHE A 15 5.68 27.28 19.25
N ASP A 16 4.79 27.19 20.24
CA ASP A 16 5.08 26.60 21.54
C ASP A 16 5.13 25.07 21.50
N GLY A 17 4.37 24.45 20.57
CA GLY A 17 4.35 23.02 20.38
C GLY A 17 3.81 22.61 19.01
N ILE A 18 4.12 21.38 18.58
CA ILE A 18 3.83 20.87 17.25
C ILE A 18 3.24 19.46 17.35
N ILE A 19 2.13 19.22 16.63
CA ILE A 19 1.62 17.89 16.39
C ILE A 19 1.94 17.53 14.93
N VAL A 20 2.68 16.45 14.73
CA VAL A 20 3.01 15.92 13.40
C VAL A 20 2.05 14.78 13.06
N ALA A 21 1.18 15.00 12.10
CA ALA A 21 0.15 14.05 11.66
C ALA A 21 0.15 13.90 10.13
N THR A 22 1.32 13.63 9.56
CA THR A 22 1.55 13.60 8.10
C THR A 22 1.10 12.32 7.42
N GLY A 23 0.58 11.36 8.19
CA GLY A 23 0.24 10.03 7.67
C GLY A 23 1.48 9.19 7.40
N GLU A 24 1.29 8.08 6.70
CA GLU A 24 2.36 7.15 6.34
C GLU A 24 2.78 7.35 4.89
N SER A 25 4.08 7.40 4.63
CA SER A 25 4.63 7.67 3.31
C SER A 25 5.70 6.68 2.84
N ASN A 26 6.10 5.72 3.70
CA ASN A 26 7.13 4.73 3.36
C ASN A 26 6.50 3.49 2.74
N PHE A 27 6.22 3.55 1.44
CA PHE A 27 5.61 2.43 0.71
C PHE A 27 6.59 1.28 0.54
N ILE A 28 6.08 0.05 0.67
CA ILE A 28 6.88 -1.16 0.53
C ILE A 28 7.13 -1.41 -0.96
N ASN A 29 8.40 -1.60 -1.30
CA ASN A 29 8.83 -2.02 -2.62
C ASN A 29 8.92 -3.55 -2.73
N LEU A 30 8.79 -4.07 -3.95
CA LEU A 30 8.98 -5.50 -4.25
C LEU A 30 10.44 -5.90 -4.13
N GLY A 31 11.36 -5.01 -4.50
CA GLY A 31 12.80 -5.26 -4.53
C GLY A 31 13.18 -6.28 -5.61
N ILE A 32 12.55 -6.19 -6.77
CA ILE A 32 12.72 -7.10 -7.91
C ILE A 32 13.16 -6.36 -9.16
N ASN A 33 13.69 -7.09 -10.13
CA ASN A 33 13.97 -6.54 -11.45
C ASN A 33 12.68 -6.13 -12.16
N GLY A 34 12.67 -4.98 -12.82
CA GLY A 34 11.52 -4.46 -13.56
C GLY A 34 10.46 -3.79 -12.67
N GLU A 35 10.77 -3.54 -11.39
CA GLU A 35 9.86 -2.84 -10.48
C GLU A 35 9.50 -1.42 -10.97
N GLU A 36 10.36 -0.80 -11.77
CA GLU A 36 10.12 0.48 -12.41
C GLU A 36 8.94 0.48 -13.41
N PHE A 37 8.48 -0.68 -13.81
CA PHE A 37 7.31 -0.84 -14.69
C PHE A 37 5.99 -0.89 -13.92
N ASP A 38 6.02 -1.06 -12.61
CA ASP A 38 4.81 -1.00 -11.78
C ASP A 38 4.45 0.43 -11.37
N LEU A 39 3.22 0.59 -10.94
CA LEU A 39 2.70 1.82 -10.39
C LEU A 39 2.37 1.62 -8.91
N ALA A 40 2.87 2.49 -8.05
CA ALA A 40 2.54 2.45 -6.64
C ALA A 40 1.07 2.84 -6.40
N TYR A 41 0.37 2.14 -5.52
CA TYR A 41 -1.05 2.35 -5.25
C TYR A 41 -1.46 3.79 -4.93
N PRO A 42 -0.66 4.62 -4.22
CA PRO A 42 -1.09 5.97 -3.91
C PRO A 42 -1.16 6.86 -5.15
N ASP A 43 -0.23 6.68 -6.09
CA ASP A 43 -0.23 7.41 -7.35
C ASP A 43 -1.36 6.91 -8.25
N TYR A 44 -1.58 5.59 -8.27
CA TYR A 44 -2.68 5.00 -9.01
C TYR A 44 -4.03 5.52 -8.51
N LEU A 45 -4.37 5.36 -7.24
CA LEU A 45 -5.67 5.76 -6.70
C LEU A 45 -5.91 7.27 -6.78
N ARG A 46 -4.87 8.09 -6.61
CA ARG A 46 -4.97 9.55 -6.71
C ARG A 46 -5.23 10.02 -8.15
N HIS A 47 -4.71 9.29 -9.13
CA HIS A 47 -4.71 9.71 -10.53
C HIS A 47 -5.30 8.66 -11.47
N HIS A 48 -6.11 7.72 -10.96
CA HIS A 48 -6.64 6.58 -11.73
C HIS A 48 -7.31 6.99 -13.05
N GLN A 49 -7.95 8.16 -13.09
CA GLN A 49 -8.59 8.69 -14.31
C GLN A 49 -7.61 8.98 -15.45
N LYS A 50 -6.30 9.13 -15.17
CA LYS A 50 -5.27 9.31 -16.20
C LYS A 50 -4.89 8.00 -16.90
N TYR A 51 -5.22 6.88 -16.29
CA TYR A 51 -4.91 5.55 -16.77
C TYR A 51 -6.17 4.97 -17.43
N ALA A 52 -6.43 5.35 -18.70
CA ALA A 52 -7.42 4.65 -19.51
C ALA A 52 -6.89 3.23 -19.75
N ILE A 53 -7.50 2.26 -19.11
CA ILE A 53 -7.03 0.88 -19.14
C ILE A 53 -7.82 0.13 -20.20
N ASN A 54 -7.10 -0.38 -21.22
CA ASN A 54 -7.62 -1.31 -22.19
C ASN A 54 -6.79 -2.59 -22.09
N GLY A 55 -7.37 -3.66 -21.55
CA GLY A 55 -6.69 -4.94 -21.32
C GLY A 55 -6.64 -5.39 -19.86
N ASN A 56 -5.69 -6.28 -19.56
CA ASN A 56 -5.55 -6.91 -18.26
C ASN A 56 -4.76 -6.05 -17.27
N VAL A 57 -5.17 -6.07 -16.01
CA VAL A 57 -4.47 -5.38 -14.92
C VAL A 57 -4.06 -6.37 -13.84
N ALA A 58 -2.83 -6.27 -13.40
CA ALA A 58 -2.33 -7.02 -12.25
C ALA A 58 -2.26 -6.12 -11.01
N ILE A 59 -2.78 -6.61 -9.89
CA ILE A 59 -2.65 -5.97 -8.58
C ILE A 59 -1.76 -6.84 -7.70
N VAL A 60 -0.65 -6.33 -7.26
CA VAL A 60 0.27 -7.07 -6.37
C VAL A 60 0.01 -6.66 -4.93
N GLY A 61 -0.70 -7.51 -4.19
CA GLY A 61 -1.09 -7.25 -2.82
C GLY A 61 -2.33 -8.02 -2.38
N GLY A 62 -2.65 -7.99 -1.10
CA GLY A 62 -3.78 -8.75 -0.53
C GLY A 62 -4.40 -8.08 0.70
N GLY A 63 -4.38 -6.76 0.78
CA GLY A 63 -5.07 -5.95 1.78
C GLY A 63 -6.19 -5.13 1.17
N SER A 64 -6.95 -4.37 2.01
CA SER A 64 -8.06 -3.53 1.56
C SER A 64 -7.64 -2.53 0.47
N VAL A 65 -6.47 -1.92 0.58
CA VAL A 65 -5.97 -1.01 -0.46
C VAL A 65 -5.73 -1.72 -1.81
N ALA A 66 -5.30 -2.99 -1.78
CA ALA A 66 -5.18 -3.78 -3.00
C ALA A 66 -6.55 -4.10 -3.60
N ALA A 67 -7.57 -4.34 -2.76
CA ALA A 67 -8.96 -4.50 -3.20
C ALA A 67 -9.48 -3.20 -3.83
N ASP A 68 -9.25 -2.05 -3.20
CA ASP A 68 -9.61 -0.74 -3.77
C ASP A 68 -8.98 -0.51 -5.15
N CYS A 69 -7.69 -0.85 -5.30
CA CYS A 69 -7.01 -0.76 -6.59
C CYS A 69 -7.64 -1.68 -7.65
N ALA A 70 -8.00 -2.91 -7.26
CA ALA A 70 -8.59 -3.88 -8.18
C ALA A 70 -9.98 -3.45 -8.66
N VAL A 71 -10.84 -3.01 -7.75
CA VAL A 71 -12.17 -2.49 -8.06
C VAL A 71 -12.07 -1.24 -8.93
N THR A 72 -11.18 -0.31 -8.57
CA THR A 72 -10.93 0.91 -9.35
C THR A 72 -10.46 0.58 -10.78
N ALA A 73 -9.58 -0.41 -10.94
CA ALA A 73 -9.11 -0.85 -12.26
C ALA A 73 -10.29 -1.37 -13.12
N LYS A 74 -11.16 -2.16 -12.52
CA LYS A 74 -12.34 -2.69 -13.21
C LYS A 74 -13.31 -1.58 -13.62
N GLN A 75 -13.55 -0.62 -12.73
CA GLN A 75 -14.39 0.55 -13.01
C GLN A 75 -13.80 1.47 -14.08
N ASN A 76 -12.47 1.51 -14.21
CA ASN A 76 -11.76 2.26 -15.25
C ASN A 76 -11.65 1.53 -16.60
N GLY A 77 -12.32 0.40 -16.75
CA GLY A 77 -12.44 -0.31 -18.03
C GLY A 77 -11.48 -1.47 -18.25
N ALA A 78 -10.76 -1.92 -17.22
CA ALA A 78 -9.93 -3.13 -17.34
C ALA A 78 -10.79 -4.33 -17.77
N GLU A 79 -10.34 -5.08 -18.78
CA GLU A 79 -11.01 -6.28 -19.26
C GLU A 79 -11.00 -7.37 -18.18
N ASN A 80 -9.82 -7.65 -17.65
CA ASN A 80 -9.63 -8.56 -16.52
C ASN A 80 -8.73 -7.92 -15.47
N VAL A 81 -9.00 -8.24 -14.21
CA VAL A 81 -8.17 -7.81 -13.08
C VAL A 81 -7.80 -9.04 -12.26
N GLU A 82 -6.51 -9.26 -12.06
CA GLU A 82 -5.99 -10.35 -11.26
C GLU A 82 -5.15 -9.83 -10.10
N MET A 83 -5.48 -10.28 -8.88
CA MET A 83 -4.71 -9.99 -7.67
C MET A 83 -3.69 -11.11 -7.41
N PHE A 84 -2.42 -10.76 -7.24
CA PHE A 84 -1.34 -11.68 -6.86
C PHE A 84 -1.07 -11.56 -5.36
N VAL A 85 -1.41 -12.61 -4.61
CA VAL A 85 -1.33 -12.63 -3.15
C VAL A 85 -0.35 -13.72 -2.70
N ARG A 86 0.76 -13.32 -2.05
CA ARG A 86 1.79 -14.26 -1.61
C ARG A 86 1.36 -15.20 -0.47
N ARG A 87 0.27 -14.89 0.21
CA ARG A 87 -0.29 -15.64 1.35
C ARG A 87 -1.57 -16.37 0.95
N ARG A 88 -2.14 -17.11 1.91
CA ARG A 88 -3.44 -17.75 1.73
C ARG A 88 -4.56 -16.72 1.64
N ILE A 89 -5.67 -17.09 1.06
CA ILE A 89 -6.87 -16.25 1.00
C ILE A 89 -7.38 -15.88 2.41
N SER A 90 -7.24 -16.80 3.36
CA SER A 90 -7.60 -16.57 4.76
C SER A 90 -6.70 -15.53 5.47
N ASP A 91 -5.49 -15.28 4.94
CA ASP A 91 -4.52 -14.35 5.51
C ASP A 91 -4.62 -12.95 4.87
N MET A 92 -5.54 -12.76 3.93
CA MET A 92 -5.81 -11.46 3.33
C MET A 92 -6.46 -10.53 4.36
N ARG A 93 -5.89 -9.33 4.46
CA ARG A 93 -6.39 -8.27 5.37
C ARG A 93 -7.43 -7.42 4.63
N VAL A 94 -8.57 -8.02 4.33
CA VAL A 94 -9.69 -7.40 3.64
C VAL A 94 -10.94 -7.52 4.52
N THR A 95 -11.79 -6.51 4.49
CA THR A 95 -13.09 -6.52 5.18
C THR A 95 -14.10 -7.42 4.45
N ASN A 96 -15.25 -7.67 5.04
CA ASN A 96 -16.33 -8.38 4.35
C ASN A 96 -16.87 -7.55 3.18
N ALA A 97 -16.92 -6.23 3.32
CA ALA A 97 -17.33 -5.33 2.23
C ALA A 97 -16.36 -5.42 1.05
N ASP A 98 -15.03 -5.38 1.29
CA ASP A 98 -14.04 -5.56 0.23
C ASP A 98 -14.21 -6.90 -0.50
N ARG A 99 -14.53 -7.98 0.23
CA ARG A 99 -14.76 -9.30 -0.37
C ARG A 99 -15.99 -9.30 -1.29
N GLU A 100 -17.07 -8.66 -0.88
CA GLU A 100 -18.27 -8.52 -1.68
C GLU A 100 -17.99 -7.71 -2.95
N GLU A 101 -17.24 -6.62 -2.85
CA GLU A 101 -16.81 -5.80 -3.99
C GLU A 101 -15.96 -6.61 -4.98
N LEU A 102 -14.96 -7.36 -4.47
CA LEU A 102 -14.12 -8.21 -5.32
C LEU A 102 -14.93 -9.25 -6.08
N LEU A 103 -15.91 -9.88 -5.44
CA LEU A 103 -16.81 -10.85 -6.06
C LEU A 103 -17.74 -10.19 -7.08
N THR A 104 -18.33 -9.06 -6.74
CA THR A 104 -19.27 -8.31 -7.60
C THR A 104 -18.61 -7.87 -8.90
N HIS A 105 -17.34 -7.48 -8.83
CA HIS A 105 -16.56 -7.04 -9.98
C HIS A 105 -15.81 -8.17 -10.70
N ASN A 106 -16.00 -9.44 -10.30
CA ASN A 106 -15.33 -10.61 -10.88
C ASN A 106 -13.79 -10.44 -10.90
N ILE A 107 -13.21 -10.07 -9.76
CA ILE A 107 -11.77 -9.94 -9.61
C ILE A 107 -11.16 -11.32 -9.34
N ASP A 108 -10.20 -11.73 -10.17
CA ASP A 108 -9.46 -12.98 -9.98
C ASP A 108 -8.43 -12.84 -8.85
N ILE A 109 -8.32 -13.86 -7.99
CA ILE A 109 -7.37 -13.84 -6.86
C ILE A 109 -6.47 -15.08 -6.92
N THR A 110 -5.22 -14.86 -7.33
CA THR A 110 -4.18 -15.89 -7.33
C THR A 110 -3.38 -15.84 -6.04
N THR A 111 -3.73 -16.73 -5.11
CA THR A 111 -3.09 -16.82 -3.79
C THR A 111 -1.86 -17.71 -3.80
N MET A 112 -1.07 -17.69 -2.70
CA MET A 112 0.17 -18.47 -2.54
C MET A 112 1.11 -18.28 -3.73
N THR A 113 1.20 -17.04 -4.22
CA THR A 113 1.95 -16.69 -5.43
C THR A 113 2.65 -15.35 -5.21
N ARG A 114 3.96 -15.33 -5.40
CA ARG A 114 4.80 -14.13 -5.28
C ARG A 114 5.32 -13.72 -6.64
N VAL A 115 5.28 -12.42 -6.91
CA VAL A 115 5.92 -11.80 -8.07
C VAL A 115 7.43 -11.72 -7.82
N THR A 116 8.24 -12.11 -8.79
CA THR A 116 9.70 -12.18 -8.70
C THR A 116 10.42 -11.28 -9.68
N GLU A 117 9.77 -10.93 -10.78
CA GLU A 117 10.32 -10.08 -11.82
C GLU A 117 9.18 -9.53 -12.69
N ILE A 118 9.38 -8.37 -13.28
CA ILE A 118 8.50 -7.77 -14.28
C ILE A 118 9.35 -7.50 -15.53
N THR A 119 8.87 -7.90 -16.69
CA THR A 119 9.53 -7.61 -17.97
C THR A 119 8.55 -6.94 -18.93
N ARG A 120 9.07 -6.10 -19.82
CA ARG A 120 8.28 -5.46 -20.87
C ARG A 120 8.44 -6.22 -22.17
N GLN A 121 7.32 -6.46 -22.84
CA GLN A 121 7.27 -7.10 -24.16
C GLN A 121 7.50 -6.07 -25.28
N ASP A 122 7.77 -6.53 -26.51
CA ASP A 122 8.01 -5.66 -27.68
C ASP A 122 6.78 -4.81 -28.05
N ASP A 123 5.58 -5.30 -27.78
CA ASP A 123 4.31 -4.59 -27.98
C ASP A 123 3.97 -3.59 -26.87
N GLY A 124 4.82 -3.50 -25.84
CA GLY A 124 4.68 -2.60 -24.69
C GLY A 124 3.90 -3.18 -23.52
N LEU A 125 3.27 -4.34 -23.67
CA LEU A 125 2.63 -5.05 -22.56
C LEU A 125 3.67 -5.57 -21.56
N LEU A 126 3.20 -5.94 -20.37
CA LEU A 126 4.05 -6.39 -19.28
C LEU A 126 3.83 -7.87 -18.99
N THR A 127 4.92 -8.55 -18.68
CA THR A 127 4.91 -9.93 -18.18
C THR A 127 5.33 -9.94 -16.71
N ILE A 128 4.52 -10.55 -15.87
CA ILE A 128 4.86 -10.81 -14.46
C ILE A 128 5.41 -12.23 -14.37
N HIS A 129 6.59 -12.38 -13.78
CA HIS A 129 7.14 -13.70 -13.43
C HIS A 129 6.76 -14.03 -11.99
N THR A 130 6.17 -15.19 -11.78
CA THR A 130 5.64 -15.59 -10.48
C THR A 130 6.21 -16.93 -10.03
N VAL A 131 6.33 -17.10 -8.70
CA VAL A 131 6.63 -18.40 -8.07
C VAL A 131 5.53 -18.75 -7.08
N LYS A 132 5.27 -20.04 -6.90
CA LYS A 132 4.40 -20.51 -5.83
C LYS A 132 5.10 -20.38 -4.49
N THR A 133 4.32 -20.08 -3.45
CA THR A 133 4.80 -19.99 -2.08
C THR A 133 4.17 -21.06 -1.20
N ARG A 134 4.80 -21.38 -0.07
CA ARG A 134 4.25 -22.24 0.97
C ARG A 134 4.67 -21.74 2.35
N PHE A 135 3.90 -22.09 3.36
CA PHE A 135 4.34 -21.93 4.74
C PHE A 135 5.14 -23.16 5.18
N LYS A 136 6.35 -22.89 5.70
CA LYS A 136 7.20 -23.90 6.34
C LYS A 136 7.74 -23.31 7.65
N ASN A 137 7.47 -24.00 8.75
CA ASN A 137 7.86 -23.56 10.10
C ASN A 137 7.41 -22.11 10.41
N GLY A 138 6.19 -21.74 10.01
CA GLY A 138 5.63 -20.41 10.24
C GLY A 138 6.17 -19.30 9.32
N ARG A 139 7.11 -19.61 8.43
CA ARG A 139 7.69 -18.68 7.46
C ARG A 139 7.19 -18.97 6.06
N LEU A 140 7.03 -17.92 5.28
CA LEU A 140 6.67 -18.03 3.87
C LEU A 140 7.93 -18.25 3.05
N GLU A 141 7.96 -19.34 2.27
CA GLU A 141 9.07 -19.72 1.39
C GLU A 141 8.58 -19.90 -0.04
N ASP A 142 9.43 -19.63 -1.00
CA ASP A 142 9.18 -19.95 -2.41
C ASP A 142 9.32 -21.47 -2.62
N ILE A 143 8.55 -21.99 -3.57
CA ILE A 143 8.67 -23.40 -4.00
C ILE A 143 9.59 -23.41 -5.24
N PRO A 144 10.81 -23.99 -5.17
CA PRO A 144 11.69 -24.07 -6.32
C PRO A 144 11.05 -24.78 -7.52
N GLY A 145 11.39 -24.33 -8.73
CA GLY A 145 10.91 -24.94 -9.98
C GLY A 145 9.46 -24.58 -10.34
N THR A 146 8.87 -23.60 -9.66
CA THR A 146 7.49 -23.16 -9.93
C THR A 146 7.40 -21.80 -10.61
N LEU A 147 8.50 -21.35 -11.23
CA LEU A 147 8.51 -20.10 -11.96
C LEU A 147 7.57 -20.18 -13.19
N ILE A 148 6.64 -19.26 -13.26
CA ILE A 148 5.66 -19.17 -14.35
C ILE A 148 5.56 -17.71 -14.81
N PRO A 149 5.81 -17.43 -16.10
CA PRO A 149 5.51 -16.13 -16.69
C PRO A 149 3.99 -15.96 -16.87
N ARG A 150 3.49 -14.79 -16.58
CA ARG A 150 2.11 -14.35 -16.77
C ARG A 150 2.15 -13.10 -17.66
N PRO A 151 1.95 -13.25 -18.97
CA PRO A 151 2.05 -12.16 -19.94
C PRO A 151 0.79 -11.29 -20.02
N ASP A 152 0.84 -10.29 -20.89
CA ASP A 152 -0.28 -9.53 -21.42
C ASP A 152 -0.98 -8.62 -20.43
N PHE A 153 -0.23 -8.05 -19.47
CA PHE A 153 -0.75 -6.99 -18.59
C PHE A 153 -0.49 -5.61 -19.20
N ALA A 154 -1.55 -4.81 -19.30
CA ALA A 154 -1.47 -3.40 -19.70
C ALA A 154 -0.98 -2.51 -18.55
N LEU A 155 -1.26 -2.91 -17.30
CA LEU A 155 -0.87 -2.18 -16.09
C LEU A 155 -0.60 -3.15 -14.95
N ILE A 156 0.39 -2.81 -14.12
CA ILE A 156 0.69 -3.49 -12.86
C ILE A 156 0.63 -2.44 -11.76
N VAL A 157 -0.17 -2.69 -10.72
CA VAL A 157 -0.27 -1.81 -9.54
C VAL A 157 0.26 -2.55 -8.31
N LYS A 158 1.24 -1.94 -7.67
CA LYS A 158 1.81 -2.43 -6.41
C LYS A 158 1.06 -1.86 -5.21
N ALA A 159 0.45 -2.74 -4.40
CA ALA A 159 -0.34 -2.42 -3.21
C ALA A 159 0.06 -3.28 -2.01
N LEU A 160 1.35 -3.22 -1.64
CA LEU A 160 1.96 -4.03 -0.58
C LEU A 160 1.79 -3.44 0.82
N GLY A 161 1.19 -2.24 0.92
CA GLY A 161 1.11 -1.46 2.13
C GLY A 161 2.34 -0.57 2.32
N SER A 162 2.52 -0.14 3.54
CA SER A 162 3.52 0.83 3.95
C SER A 162 4.16 0.43 5.28
N THR A 163 5.25 1.08 5.63
CA THR A 163 5.95 0.89 6.90
C THR A 163 6.15 2.22 7.59
N VAL A 164 6.12 2.21 8.91
CA VAL A 164 6.42 3.38 9.74
C VAL A 164 7.90 3.39 10.09
N THR A 165 8.52 4.55 9.92
CA THR A 165 9.77 4.85 10.61
C THR A 165 9.41 5.25 12.03
N PRO A 166 9.91 4.55 13.06
CA PRO A 166 9.62 4.89 14.44
C PRO A 166 9.92 6.36 14.73
N LYS A 167 8.98 7.03 15.36
CA LYS A 167 9.09 8.43 15.78
C LYS A 167 9.00 8.50 17.30
N THR A 168 9.83 9.34 17.89
CA THR A 168 9.84 9.55 19.34
C THR A 168 9.30 10.94 19.63
N ASP A 169 8.31 11.00 20.53
CA ASP A 169 7.79 12.27 21.02
C ASP A 169 8.87 13.00 21.83
N SER A 170 8.86 14.30 21.78
CA SER A 170 9.60 15.20 22.69
C SER A 170 8.62 16.09 23.43
N GLU A 171 9.12 16.91 24.33
CA GLU A 171 8.31 17.82 25.14
C GLU A 171 7.41 18.73 24.28
N ASN A 172 7.95 19.23 23.17
CA ASN A 172 7.27 20.19 22.30
C ASN A 172 6.87 19.63 20.93
N ILE A 173 7.21 18.36 20.59
CA ILE A 173 6.85 17.75 19.31
C ILE A 173 6.26 16.37 19.59
N VAL A 174 4.99 16.19 19.21
CA VAL A 174 4.25 14.94 19.39
C VAL A 174 3.77 14.42 18.04
N TYR A 175 3.92 13.11 17.82
CA TYR A 175 3.48 12.46 16.59
C TYR A 175 2.11 11.81 16.79
N ALA A 176 1.28 11.81 15.74
CA ALA A 176 -0.08 11.26 15.78
C ALA A 176 -0.49 10.58 14.49
N GLY A 177 -1.46 9.68 14.58
CA GLY A 177 -1.99 8.96 13.43
C GLY A 177 -0.99 7.99 12.81
N ASP A 178 -1.14 7.74 11.51
CA ASP A 178 -0.40 6.69 10.80
C ASP A 178 1.11 6.96 10.73
N CYS A 179 1.56 8.19 10.82
CA CYS A 179 3.01 8.50 10.86
C CYS A 179 3.67 8.05 12.18
N LYS A 180 2.88 7.75 13.22
CA LYS A 180 3.35 7.21 14.51
C LYS A 180 3.06 5.72 14.65
N ASN A 181 1.84 5.31 14.33
CA ASN A 181 1.32 3.98 14.68
C ASN A 181 1.30 3.00 13.51
N GLY A 182 1.55 3.46 12.28
CA GLY A 182 1.34 2.70 11.05
C GLY A 182 -0.07 2.89 10.49
N GLY A 183 -0.25 2.47 9.24
CA GLY A 183 -1.53 2.54 8.54
C GLY A 183 -2.64 1.85 9.34
N SER A 184 -3.68 2.59 9.65
CA SER A 184 -4.78 2.18 10.51
C SER A 184 -6.14 2.67 9.98
N THR A 185 -7.16 2.69 10.82
CA THR A 185 -8.47 3.23 10.47
C THR A 185 -8.54 4.75 10.76
N ILE A 186 -9.48 5.43 10.11
CA ILE A 186 -9.77 6.86 10.38
C ILE A 186 -10.08 7.08 11.88
N VAL A 187 -10.78 6.13 12.51
CA VAL A 187 -11.14 6.21 13.94
C VAL A 187 -9.88 6.18 14.82
N GLU A 188 -8.95 5.29 14.53
CA GLU A 188 -7.68 5.19 15.25
C GLU A 188 -6.80 6.41 15.04
N ALA A 189 -6.76 6.94 13.80
CA ALA A 189 -6.02 8.16 13.49
C ALA A 189 -6.58 9.37 14.26
N LEU A 190 -7.91 9.51 14.33
CA LEU A 190 -8.58 10.57 15.12
C LEU A 190 -8.30 10.42 16.61
N ALA A 191 -8.41 9.22 17.16
CA ALA A 191 -8.12 8.96 18.58
C ALA A 191 -6.66 9.32 18.90
N SER A 192 -5.71 8.90 18.06
CA SER A 192 -4.29 9.23 18.19
C SER A 192 -4.05 10.76 18.17
N GLY A 193 -4.76 11.49 17.31
CA GLY A 193 -4.69 12.96 17.25
C GLY A 193 -5.19 13.63 18.53
N LEU A 194 -6.30 13.16 19.10
CA LEU A 194 -6.83 13.64 20.39
C LEU A 194 -5.87 13.39 21.55
N ASP A 195 -5.25 12.20 21.60
CA ASP A 195 -4.29 11.86 22.65
C ASP A 195 -3.01 12.70 22.52
N ALA A 196 -2.53 12.93 21.30
CA ALA A 196 -1.40 13.82 21.04
C ALA A 196 -1.68 15.25 21.48
N ALA A 197 -2.90 15.76 21.23
CA ALA A 197 -3.30 17.11 21.65
C ALA A 197 -3.32 17.24 23.20
N LYS A 198 -3.86 16.24 23.89
CA LYS A 198 -3.87 16.22 25.37
C LYS A 198 -2.45 16.16 25.95
N LEU A 199 -1.59 15.31 25.36
CA LEU A 199 -0.22 15.17 25.80
C LEU A 199 0.55 16.49 25.63
N LEU A 200 0.46 17.10 24.46
CA LEU A 200 1.13 18.37 24.19
C LEU A 200 0.60 19.49 25.09
N ALA A 201 -0.71 19.59 25.30
CA ALA A 201 -1.30 20.58 26.20
C ALA A 201 -0.79 20.43 27.65
N ALA A 202 -0.63 19.19 28.12
CA ALA A 202 -0.06 18.93 29.44
C ALA A 202 1.40 19.40 29.56
N HIS A 203 2.20 19.20 28.52
CA HIS A 203 3.59 19.66 28.48
C HIS A 203 3.69 21.18 28.48
N LEU A 204 2.80 21.90 27.77
CA LEU A 204 2.82 23.36 27.66
C LEU A 204 2.27 24.07 28.91
N THR A 205 1.60 23.35 29.81
CA THR A 205 1.01 23.91 31.03
C THR A 205 1.75 23.50 32.31
N ALA A 206 2.79 22.68 32.20
CA ALA A 206 3.62 22.21 33.31
C ALA A 206 4.77 23.19 33.60
#